data_bb56fd9de411f0158ac6171c359f9bd7
#
_entry.id   bb56fd9de411f0158ac6171c359f9bd7
#
_cell.length_a   1.000
_cell.length_b   1.000
_cell.length_c   1.000
_cell.angle_alpha   90.00
_cell.angle_beta   90.00
_cell.angle_gamma   90.00
#
_symmetry.space_group_name_H-M   'P 1'
#
loop_
_entity.id
_entity.type
_entity.pdbx_description
1 polymer ?
#
loop_
_entity_poly.entity_id
_entity_poly.type
_entity_poly.pdbx_seq_one_letter_code
_entity_poly.pdbx_strand_id
1 'polypeptide(L)'
;MSETGARDGHGERANEPVSGSTASRDATAADAVHGDRMSAATSGRIAATPTAASSTSAGASAGTMRSVAVFCGSTPGAHPALMDAAYDAGRVIAERGLTLVYGAGGGGLMGAVSQGALDAGGEVVGFIPSLMVEREWGRHDLTEFHEVDTMHTRKAGMATRADAFLTLPGGLGTLEEIFEVWTWRTIGYHDKPVGFLDVQGFWRPLLDAVQGLADAGFIRQSVIDDAVVAPTIDEALDALAARCIVSGADLRGGSRRVRMCSRA
;
A
#
# COMPACT_ATOMS: atom_id res chain seq x y z
N MET A 1 56.37 48.60 1.32
CA MET A 1 55.75 49.56 2.23
C MET A 1 54.47 48.92 2.70
N SER A 2 54.59 48.24 3.78
CA SER A 2 54.14 48.58 5.18
C SER A 2 52.68 48.18 5.30
N GLU A 3 52.45 47.15 6.00
CA GLU A 3 52.35 46.78 7.46
C GLU A 3 50.87 46.75 7.88
N THR A 4 50.53 45.62 8.34
CA THR A 4 50.18 45.13 9.70
C THR A 4 48.78 45.41 10.22
N GLY A 5 48.20 44.37 10.78
CA GLY A 5 47.15 44.50 11.80
C GLY A 5 46.37 43.21 12.05
N ALA A 6 46.96 42.27 12.77
CA ALA A 6 46.24 41.18 13.45
C ALA A 6 45.46 41.70 14.64
N ARG A 7 44.34 41.03 14.99
CA ARG A 7 44.00 40.76 16.41
C ARG A 7 42.88 39.69 16.54
N ASP A 8 43.27 38.75 17.31
CA ASP A 8 42.53 37.69 17.97
C ASP A 8 41.28 38.10 18.72
N GLY A 9 40.38 37.14 18.84
CA GLY A 9 39.23 37.22 19.73
C GLY A 9 38.62 35.86 19.99
N HIS A 10 39.26 35.06 20.85
CA HIS A 10 38.71 33.89 21.48
C HIS A 10 37.46 34.25 22.30
N GLY A 11 36.43 33.47 22.23
CA GLY A 11 35.25 33.49 23.09
C GLY A 11 34.73 32.08 23.34
N GLU A 12 35.48 31.34 24.16
CA GLU A 12 35.01 30.16 24.88
C GLU A 12 33.85 30.53 25.82
N ARG A 13 32.73 29.85 25.77
CA ARG A 13 31.79 29.76 26.91
C ARG A 13 31.34 28.30 27.07
N ALA A 14 31.92 27.79 28.06
CA ALA A 14 31.57 26.85 29.11
C ALA A 14 30.19 26.15 29.03
N ASN A 15 30.33 24.88 29.11
CA ASN A 15 29.39 23.83 29.48
C ASN A 15 29.01 23.95 30.95
N GLU A 16 27.74 23.94 31.31
CA GLU A 16 27.31 23.59 32.67
C GLU A 16 26.21 22.53 32.58
N PRO A 17 26.28 21.48 33.43
CA PRO A 17 25.29 20.45 33.53
C PRO A 17 24.24 20.79 34.58
N VAL A 18 22.95 20.61 34.25
CA VAL A 18 21.89 20.64 35.25
C VAL A 18 21.55 19.22 35.68
N SER A 19 21.83 19.01 36.94
CA SER A 19 21.58 17.85 37.76
C SER A 19 20.10 17.53 37.94
N GLY A 20 19.83 16.22 37.93
CA GLY A 20 18.94 15.37 38.62
C GLY A 20 17.88 15.85 39.58
N SER A 21 16.70 15.26 39.45
CA SER A 21 15.83 15.00 40.58
C SER A 21 15.10 13.68 40.34
N THR A 22 15.51 12.71 41.14
CA THR A 22 14.81 11.44 41.44
C THR A 22 13.63 11.73 42.33
N ALA A 23 12.47 11.17 42.01
CA ALA A 23 11.44 10.86 43.01
C ALA A 23 10.77 9.53 42.65
N SER A 24 11.15 8.56 43.46
CA SER A 24 10.53 7.25 43.67
C SER A 24 9.30 7.40 44.59
N ARG A 25 8.39 6.45 44.45
CA ARG A 25 7.42 5.91 45.44
C ARG A 25 6.06 5.78 44.79
N ASP A 26 5.26 4.79 45.01
CA ASP A 26 5.36 3.46 45.64
C ASP A 26 4.11 2.71 45.21
N ALA A 27 4.26 1.41 45.21
CA ALA A 27 3.21 0.42 44.98
C ALA A 27 2.14 0.43 46.07
N THR A 28 0.91 0.08 45.73
CA THR A 28 0.09 -0.78 46.63
C THR A 28 -0.91 -1.57 45.81
N ALA A 29 -0.84 -2.85 46.06
CA ALA A 29 -1.78 -3.91 45.67
C ALA A 29 -2.96 -3.93 46.67
N ALA A 30 -4.10 -4.41 46.19
CA ALA A 30 -5.12 -5.20 46.93
C ALA A 30 -6.20 -5.53 45.88
N ASP A 31 -6.43 -6.76 45.49
CA ASP A 31 -6.95 -7.93 46.15
C ASP A 31 -8.48 -7.94 46.34
N ALA A 32 -9.03 -9.07 45.96
CA ALA A 32 -10.26 -9.74 46.35
C ALA A 32 -11.43 -9.70 45.35
N VAL A 33 -11.70 -10.77 44.64
CA VAL A 33 -12.33 -12.06 45.03
C VAL A 33 -13.87 -12.08 44.97
N HIS A 34 -14.34 -13.11 44.24
CA HIS A 34 -15.60 -13.83 44.35
C HIS A 34 -16.91 -13.29 43.80
N GLY A 35 -17.55 -14.16 43.01
CA GLY A 35 -18.98 -14.18 42.86
C GLY A 35 -19.50 -14.98 41.68
N ASP A 36 -19.36 -16.26 41.80
CA ASP A 36 -20.08 -17.34 41.11
C ASP A 36 -21.60 -17.10 41.09
N ARG A 37 -22.25 -17.30 39.94
CA ARG A 37 -23.53 -18.00 39.87
C ARG A 37 -23.98 -18.29 38.44
N MET A 38 -24.00 -19.56 38.13
CA MET A 38 -24.75 -20.21 37.07
C MET A 38 -26.24 -19.87 37.14
N SER A 39 -26.85 -19.63 36.00
CA SER A 39 -28.25 -20.01 35.81
C SER A 39 -28.46 -20.45 34.36
N ALA A 40 -28.90 -21.66 34.24
CA ALA A 40 -29.26 -22.35 33.01
C ALA A 40 -30.71 -22.10 32.64
N ALA A 41 -31.00 -22.40 31.39
CA ALA A 41 -32.28 -22.65 30.70
C ALA A 41 -32.74 -21.49 29.81
N THR A 42 -33.08 -21.68 28.55
CA THR A 42 -33.98 -22.70 28.00
C THR A 42 -33.89 -22.68 26.46
N SER A 43 -33.93 -23.87 25.91
CA SER A 43 -34.12 -24.29 24.54
C SER A 43 -35.21 -23.49 23.78
N GLY A 44 -34.86 -23.04 22.56
CA GLY A 44 -35.80 -22.54 21.55
C GLY A 44 -35.24 -22.85 20.15
N ARG A 45 -35.44 -24.12 19.71
CA ARG A 45 -35.21 -24.48 18.31
C ARG A 45 -36.27 -23.78 17.44
N ILE A 46 -35.78 -22.89 16.54
CA ILE A 46 -36.53 -22.55 15.34
C ILE A 46 -35.69 -23.00 14.16
N ALA A 47 -36.18 -24.05 13.49
CA ALA A 47 -35.64 -24.52 12.23
C ALA A 47 -35.93 -23.51 11.14
N ALA A 48 -34.90 -22.84 10.62
CA ALA A 48 -34.97 -22.12 9.36
C ALA A 48 -34.32 -22.98 8.28
N THR A 49 -35.12 -23.42 7.35
CA THR A 49 -34.77 -24.12 6.12
C THR A 49 -33.75 -23.25 5.34
N PRO A 50 -32.59 -23.77 4.92
CA PRO A 50 -31.75 -23.02 4.01
C PRO A 50 -32.38 -23.04 2.61
N THR A 51 -32.89 -21.91 2.19
CA THR A 51 -33.19 -21.66 0.78
C THR A 51 -31.85 -21.73 0.02
N ALA A 52 -31.75 -22.69 -0.89
CA ALA A 52 -30.63 -22.85 -1.78
C ALA A 52 -30.46 -21.58 -2.62
N ALA A 53 -29.53 -20.72 -2.21
CA ALA A 53 -29.02 -19.68 -3.07
C ALA A 53 -28.23 -20.37 -4.18
N SER A 54 -28.76 -20.28 -5.37
CA SER A 54 -28.14 -20.67 -6.63
C SER A 54 -26.74 -20.05 -6.67
N SER A 55 -25.71 -20.86 -6.46
CA SER A 55 -24.33 -20.51 -6.75
C SER A 55 -24.20 -20.44 -8.26
N THR A 56 -24.42 -19.26 -8.82
CA THR A 56 -23.87 -18.95 -10.14
C THR A 56 -22.35 -18.97 -9.97
N SER A 57 -21.75 -20.07 -10.36
CA SER A 57 -20.31 -20.17 -10.55
C SER A 57 -19.94 -19.12 -11.59
N ALA A 58 -19.45 -17.96 -11.12
CA ALA A 58 -18.76 -17.02 -11.96
C ALA A 58 -17.53 -17.77 -12.48
N GLY A 59 -17.64 -18.25 -13.74
CA GLY A 59 -16.51 -18.76 -14.46
C GLY A 59 -15.40 -17.74 -14.40
N ALA A 60 -14.26 -18.11 -13.85
CA ALA A 60 -13.07 -17.29 -13.84
C ALA A 60 -12.74 -16.92 -15.29
N SER A 61 -13.17 -15.73 -15.68
CA SER A 61 -12.78 -15.09 -16.95
C SER A 61 -11.29 -14.80 -16.83
N ALA A 62 -10.51 -15.49 -17.63
CA ALA A 62 -9.08 -15.33 -17.68
C ALA A 62 -8.73 -13.92 -18.13
N GLY A 63 -7.98 -13.20 -17.28
CA GLY A 63 -7.08 -12.18 -17.76
C GLY A 63 -7.64 -10.77 -17.99
N THR A 64 -8.74 -10.36 -17.37
CA THR A 64 -9.18 -8.97 -17.47
C THR A 64 -8.92 -8.26 -16.14
N MET A 65 -8.03 -7.24 -16.14
CA MET A 65 -7.83 -6.36 -15.00
C MET A 65 -9.13 -5.61 -14.69
N ARG A 66 -9.61 -5.66 -13.45
CA ARG A 66 -10.83 -5.01 -12.99
C ARG A 66 -10.57 -4.03 -11.85
N SER A 67 -9.43 -4.14 -11.21
CA SER A 67 -9.05 -3.32 -10.08
C SER A 67 -7.56 -3.04 -10.07
N VAL A 68 -7.17 -1.87 -9.58
CA VAL A 68 -5.78 -1.47 -9.44
C VAL A 68 -5.54 -0.88 -8.05
N ALA A 69 -4.55 -1.41 -7.32
CA ALA A 69 -4.10 -0.78 -6.10
C ALA A 69 -3.12 0.34 -6.44
N VAL A 70 -3.38 1.52 -5.89
CA VAL A 70 -2.52 2.70 -6.07
C VAL A 70 -1.80 3.02 -4.78
N PHE A 71 -0.47 3.04 -4.85
CA PHE A 71 0.41 3.52 -3.80
C PHE A 71 0.92 4.91 -4.17
N CYS A 72 0.78 5.88 -3.27
CA CYS A 72 1.20 7.26 -3.54
C CYS A 72 1.43 8.05 -2.25
N GLY A 73 1.98 9.25 -2.39
CA GLY A 73 2.28 10.11 -1.24
C GLY A 73 1.03 10.64 -0.53
N SER A 74 1.09 10.73 0.81
CA SER A 74 0.10 11.41 1.64
C SER A 74 0.30 12.93 1.68
N THR A 75 1.30 13.46 0.98
CA THR A 75 1.59 14.88 0.82
C THR A 75 1.53 15.27 -0.66
N PRO A 76 1.32 16.56 -0.99
CA PRO A 76 1.19 17.00 -2.38
C PRO A 76 2.51 16.96 -3.18
N GLY A 77 3.66 16.82 -2.50
CA GLY A 77 4.96 17.00 -3.13
C GLY A 77 5.27 18.47 -3.43
N ALA A 78 6.41 18.73 -4.08
CA ALA A 78 6.87 20.08 -4.36
C ALA A 78 6.32 20.68 -5.67
N HIS A 79 5.86 19.83 -6.58
CA HIS A 79 5.40 20.27 -7.91
C HIS A 79 3.89 20.06 -8.06
N PRO A 80 3.12 21.11 -8.44
CA PRO A 80 1.67 20.98 -8.64
C PRO A 80 1.27 19.88 -9.61
N ALA A 81 2.05 19.65 -10.66
CA ALA A 81 1.81 18.59 -11.64
C ALA A 81 1.71 17.18 -11.05
N LEU A 82 2.25 16.93 -9.83
CA LEU A 82 2.11 15.66 -9.16
C LEU A 82 0.68 15.43 -8.64
N MET A 83 0.06 16.50 -8.14
CA MET A 83 -1.35 16.47 -7.70
C MET A 83 -2.29 16.30 -8.91
N ASP A 84 -2.03 17.03 -10.00
CA ASP A 84 -2.82 16.93 -11.22
C ASP A 84 -2.74 15.51 -11.81
N ALA A 85 -1.53 14.94 -11.87
CA ALA A 85 -1.33 13.56 -12.34
C ALA A 85 -2.01 12.52 -11.45
N ALA A 86 -2.05 12.73 -10.14
CA ALA A 86 -2.74 11.82 -9.22
C ALA A 86 -4.26 11.91 -9.39
N TYR A 87 -4.82 13.11 -9.51
CA TYR A 87 -6.24 13.30 -9.80
C TYR A 87 -6.63 12.66 -11.14
N ASP A 88 -5.84 12.92 -12.18
CA ASP A 88 -6.04 12.36 -13.53
C ASP A 88 -5.95 10.82 -13.52
N ALA A 89 -5.02 10.27 -12.75
CA ALA A 89 -4.91 8.81 -12.60
C ALA A 89 -6.20 8.22 -12.02
N GLY A 90 -6.76 8.82 -10.98
CA GLY A 90 -8.04 8.39 -10.41
C GLY A 90 -9.18 8.46 -11.41
N ARG A 91 -9.30 9.60 -12.11
CA ARG A 91 -10.32 9.84 -13.12
C ARG A 91 -10.25 8.78 -14.25
N VAL A 92 -9.07 8.54 -14.82
CA VAL A 92 -8.89 7.57 -15.91
C VAL A 92 -9.15 6.14 -15.44
N ILE A 93 -8.74 5.76 -14.21
CA ILE A 93 -9.07 4.47 -13.62
C ILE A 93 -10.59 4.25 -13.61
N ALA A 94 -11.35 5.24 -13.14
CA ALA A 94 -12.80 5.19 -13.09
C ALA A 94 -13.45 5.15 -14.50
N GLU A 95 -13.00 6.01 -15.42
CA GLU A 95 -13.50 6.06 -16.80
C GLU A 95 -13.27 4.74 -17.57
N ARG A 96 -12.24 3.97 -17.20
CA ARG A 96 -11.99 2.62 -17.74
C ARG A 96 -12.82 1.53 -17.03
N GLY A 97 -13.69 1.88 -16.09
CA GLY A 97 -14.52 0.94 -15.33
C GLY A 97 -13.70 0.08 -14.35
N LEU A 98 -12.52 0.56 -13.93
CA LEU A 98 -11.68 -0.13 -12.96
C LEU A 98 -12.00 0.37 -11.54
N THR A 99 -11.96 -0.54 -10.57
CA THR A 99 -12.02 -0.19 -9.15
C THR A 99 -10.66 0.34 -8.69
N LEU A 100 -10.63 1.53 -8.10
CA LEU A 100 -9.47 2.06 -7.40
C LEU A 100 -9.38 1.42 -6.01
N VAL A 101 -8.26 0.78 -5.69
CA VAL A 101 -7.95 0.30 -4.34
C VAL A 101 -6.81 1.13 -3.77
N TYR A 102 -6.94 1.66 -2.55
CA TYR A 102 -5.88 2.50 -1.99
C TYR A 102 -5.90 2.55 -0.45
N GLY A 103 -5.02 3.34 0.14
CA GLY A 103 -4.83 3.40 1.58
C GLY A 103 -5.80 4.29 2.35
N ALA A 104 -6.92 4.69 1.77
CA ALA A 104 -7.99 5.50 2.35
C ALA A 104 -7.58 6.86 2.96
N GLY A 105 -6.37 7.36 2.68
CA GLY A 105 -5.96 8.68 3.14
C GLY A 105 -6.64 9.82 2.36
N GLY A 106 -7.05 10.89 3.07
CA GLY A 106 -7.70 12.06 2.49
C GLY A 106 -6.75 13.18 2.04
N GLY A 107 -5.45 13.09 2.33
CA GLY A 107 -4.47 14.13 2.05
C GLY A 107 -3.55 13.82 0.86
N GLY A 108 -2.88 14.88 0.34
CA GLY A 108 -1.87 14.75 -0.71
C GLY A 108 -2.34 14.03 -1.96
N LEU A 109 -1.45 13.24 -2.58
CA LEU A 109 -1.76 12.47 -3.78
C LEU A 109 -2.82 11.40 -3.52
N MET A 110 -2.89 10.85 -2.30
CA MET A 110 -3.94 9.90 -1.92
C MET A 110 -5.33 10.53 -2.02
N GLY A 111 -5.49 11.75 -1.49
CA GLY A 111 -6.73 12.52 -1.62
C GLY A 111 -7.06 12.87 -3.07
N ALA A 112 -6.05 13.26 -3.85
CA ALA A 112 -6.23 13.62 -5.27
C ALA A 112 -6.68 12.42 -6.11
N VAL A 113 -6.03 11.27 -6.00
CA VAL A 113 -6.38 10.08 -6.80
C VAL A 113 -7.77 9.56 -6.46
N SER A 114 -8.14 9.53 -5.16
CA SER A 114 -9.47 9.11 -4.77
C SER A 114 -10.54 10.13 -5.18
N GLN A 115 -10.24 11.44 -5.13
CA GLN A 115 -11.15 12.47 -5.63
C GLN A 115 -11.41 12.33 -7.11
N GLY A 116 -10.36 12.18 -7.94
CA GLY A 116 -10.50 12.00 -9.37
C GLY A 116 -11.36 10.78 -9.74
N ALA A 117 -11.21 9.67 -9.01
CA ALA A 117 -12.02 8.47 -9.24
C ALA A 117 -13.50 8.69 -8.85
N LEU A 118 -13.76 9.33 -7.71
CA LEU A 118 -15.13 9.62 -7.25
C LEU A 118 -15.85 10.64 -8.17
N ASP A 119 -15.16 11.69 -8.59
CA ASP A 119 -15.72 12.71 -9.50
C ASP A 119 -16.11 12.12 -10.87
N ALA A 120 -15.40 11.08 -11.30
CA ALA A 120 -15.72 10.30 -12.51
C ALA A 120 -16.76 9.19 -12.27
N GLY A 121 -17.34 9.09 -11.06
CA GLY A 121 -18.35 8.10 -10.71
C GLY A 121 -17.82 6.68 -10.55
N GLY A 122 -16.51 6.51 -10.32
CA GLY A 122 -15.85 5.22 -10.16
C GLY A 122 -15.99 4.62 -8.77
N GLU A 123 -15.71 3.32 -8.68
CA GLU A 123 -15.65 2.59 -7.41
C GLU A 123 -14.28 2.81 -6.74
N VAL A 124 -14.32 3.20 -5.46
CA VAL A 124 -13.13 3.42 -4.64
C VAL A 124 -13.20 2.59 -3.36
N VAL A 125 -12.21 1.73 -3.18
CA VAL A 125 -12.08 0.83 -2.02
C VAL A 125 -10.86 1.26 -1.20
N GLY A 126 -11.07 1.60 0.05
CA GLY A 126 -10.04 2.09 0.95
C GLY A 126 -9.79 1.17 2.14
N PHE A 127 -8.51 0.99 2.50
CA PHE A 127 -8.09 0.24 3.70
C PHE A 127 -7.26 1.16 4.60
N ILE A 128 -7.65 1.30 5.88
CA ILE A 128 -6.96 2.19 6.82
C ILE A 128 -6.89 1.56 8.22
N PRO A 129 -5.76 1.64 8.93
CA PRO A 129 -5.69 1.22 10.32
C PRO A 129 -6.48 2.14 11.24
N SER A 130 -7.14 1.58 12.27
CA SER A 130 -7.92 2.31 13.28
C SER A 130 -7.15 3.49 13.89
N LEU A 131 -5.86 3.30 14.19
CA LEU A 131 -5.00 4.38 14.69
C LEU A 131 -4.92 5.61 13.77
N MET A 132 -5.02 5.40 12.44
CA MET A 132 -5.02 6.49 11.47
C MET A 132 -6.40 7.13 11.35
N VAL A 133 -7.47 6.37 11.53
CA VAL A 133 -8.85 6.88 11.62
C VAL A 133 -8.99 7.80 12.82
N GLU A 134 -8.50 7.39 14.00
CA GLU A 134 -8.49 8.20 15.23
C GLU A 134 -7.74 9.54 15.07
N ARG A 135 -6.80 9.61 14.11
CA ARG A 135 -6.08 10.84 13.76
C ARG A 135 -6.76 11.67 12.66
N GLU A 136 -7.99 11.32 12.29
CA GLU A 136 -8.78 12.00 11.24
C GLU A 136 -8.09 12.03 9.86
N TRP A 137 -7.25 11.02 9.58
CA TRP A 137 -6.56 10.92 8.27
C TRP A 137 -7.37 10.14 7.23
N GLY A 138 -8.43 9.46 7.65
CA GLY A 138 -9.29 8.65 6.79
C GLY A 138 -10.25 9.49 5.96
N ARG A 139 -10.53 9.02 4.75
CA ARG A 139 -11.57 9.53 3.88
C ARG A 139 -12.78 8.57 3.93
N HIS A 140 -13.95 9.06 4.37
CA HIS A 140 -15.13 8.23 4.67
C HIS A 140 -16.18 8.19 3.57
N ASP A 141 -16.06 9.01 2.51
CA ASP A 141 -17.00 9.11 1.38
C ASP A 141 -16.67 8.15 0.23
N LEU A 142 -16.03 7.01 0.56
CA LEU A 142 -15.64 5.98 -0.38
C LEU A 142 -16.78 5.00 -0.67
N THR A 143 -16.68 4.27 -1.79
CA THR A 143 -17.62 3.18 -2.12
C THR A 143 -17.54 2.05 -1.09
N GLU A 144 -16.32 1.65 -0.71
CA GLU A 144 -16.06 0.70 0.38
C GLU A 144 -14.95 1.27 1.28
N PHE A 145 -15.21 1.33 2.59
CA PHE A 145 -14.23 1.77 3.58
C PHE A 145 -13.98 0.65 4.58
N HIS A 146 -12.75 0.16 4.62
CA HIS A 146 -12.33 -0.93 5.49
C HIS A 146 -11.38 -0.42 6.58
N GLU A 147 -11.89 -0.33 7.79
CA GLU A 147 -11.06 -0.12 8.97
C GLU A 147 -10.43 -1.45 9.38
N VAL A 148 -9.12 -1.43 9.64
CA VAL A 148 -8.33 -2.63 9.95
C VAL A 148 -7.43 -2.40 11.17
N ASP A 149 -6.98 -3.49 11.81
CA ASP A 149 -6.22 -3.39 13.07
C ASP A 149 -4.76 -2.97 12.86
N THR A 150 -4.13 -3.40 11.76
CA THR A 150 -2.69 -3.24 11.55
C THR A 150 -2.33 -2.78 10.13
N MET A 151 -1.12 -2.25 9.98
CA MET A 151 -0.55 -1.94 8.65
C MET A 151 -0.40 -3.20 7.78
N HIS A 152 -0.13 -4.37 8.38
CA HIS A 152 -0.07 -5.63 7.63
C HIS A 152 -1.43 -6.02 7.06
N THR A 153 -2.49 -5.93 7.87
CA THR A 153 -3.86 -6.20 7.42
C THR A 153 -4.30 -5.24 6.32
N ARG A 154 -3.92 -3.95 6.44
CA ARG A 154 -4.16 -2.94 5.40
C ARG A 154 -3.54 -3.35 4.06
N LYS A 155 -2.23 -3.63 4.05
CA LYS A 155 -1.51 -4.01 2.82
C LYS A 155 -2.01 -5.34 2.24
N ALA A 156 -2.27 -6.33 3.09
CA ALA A 156 -2.85 -7.61 2.67
C ALA A 156 -4.25 -7.43 2.06
N GLY A 157 -5.09 -6.57 2.63
CA GLY A 157 -6.41 -6.23 2.10
C GLY A 157 -6.32 -5.59 0.71
N MET A 158 -5.47 -4.56 0.57
CA MET A 158 -5.21 -3.91 -0.72
C MET A 158 -4.68 -4.91 -1.76
N ALA A 159 -3.68 -5.71 -1.38
CA ALA A 159 -3.09 -6.70 -2.27
C ALA A 159 -4.08 -7.79 -2.69
N THR A 160 -4.98 -8.21 -1.82
CA THR A 160 -6.01 -9.22 -2.14
C THR A 160 -7.06 -8.67 -3.11
N ARG A 161 -7.46 -7.41 -2.92
CA ARG A 161 -8.55 -6.78 -3.67
C ARG A 161 -8.13 -6.34 -5.08
N ALA A 162 -6.84 -6.09 -5.32
CA ALA A 162 -6.33 -5.58 -6.59
C ALA A 162 -5.89 -6.70 -7.55
N ASP A 163 -6.04 -6.45 -8.85
CA ASP A 163 -5.51 -7.28 -9.94
C ASP A 163 -4.12 -6.83 -10.40
N ALA A 164 -3.78 -5.56 -10.14
CA ALA A 164 -2.49 -4.94 -10.48
C ALA A 164 -2.11 -3.88 -9.43
N PHE A 165 -0.84 -3.49 -9.42
CA PHE A 165 -0.31 -2.45 -8.55
C PHE A 165 0.29 -1.31 -9.38
N LEU A 166 -0.07 -0.08 -9.06
CA LEU A 166 0.46 1.13 -9.69
C LEU A 166 1.00 2.08 -8.63
N THR A 167 2.20 2.58 -8.86
CA THR A 167 2.87 3.51 -7.94
C THR A 167 2.98 4.88 -8.56
N LEU A 168 2.32 5.86 -7.96
CA LEU A 168 2.48 7.28 -8.25
C LEU A 168 3.59 7.87 -7.37
N PRO A 169 4.06 9.08 -7.64
CA PRO A 169 5.04 9.75 -6.79
C PRO A 169 4.69 9.71 -5.31
N GLY A 170 5.70 9.47 -4.47
CA GLY A 170 5.52 9.34 -3.03
C GLY A 170 6.83 9.21 -2.26
N GLY A 171 6.73 9.04 -0.97
CA GLY A 171 7.87 8.92 -0.07
C GLY A 171 8.13 7.48 0.43
N LEU A 172 8.72 7.38 1.63
CA LEU A 172 9.13 6.10 2.21
C LEU A 172 7.99 5.09 2.36
N GLY A 173 6.78 5.52 2.74
CA GLY A 173 5.63 4.64 2.85
C GLY A 173 5.23 4.04 1.50
N THR A 174 5.26 4.86 0.45
CA THR A 174 4.99 4.42 -0.93
C THR A 174 6.04 3.43 -1.41
N LEU A 175 7.33 3.67 -1.09
CA LEU A 175 8.42 2.76 -1.42
C LEU A 175 8.28 1.43 -0.67
N GLU A 176 7.92 1.47 0.59
CA GLU A 176 7.71 0.28 1.41
C GLU A 176 6.59 -0.60 0.82
N GLU A 177 5.46 -0.01 0.44
CA GLU A 177 4.32 -0.71 -0.15
C GLU A 177 4.68 -1.35 -1.50
N ILE A 178 5.30 -0.62 -2.42
CA ILE A 178 5.63 -1.17 -3.74
C ILE A 178 6.73 -2.23 -3.67
N PHE A 179 7.78 -2.04 -2.87
CA PHE A 179 8.85 -3.03 -2.75
C PHE A 179 8.35 -4.32 -2.08
N GLU A 180 7.39 -4.26 -1.18
CA GLU A 180 6.77 -5.45 -0.60
C GLU A 180 6.05 -6.27 -1.68
N VAL A 181 5.11 -5.69 -2.42
CA VAL A 181 4.35 -6.42 -3.46
C VAL A 181 5.24 -6.83 -4.64
N TRP A 182 6.24 -6.04 -5.00
CA TRP A 182 7.21 -6.40 -6.04
C TRP A 182 8.08 -7.59 -5.60
N THR A 183 8.50 -7.61 -4.34
CA THR A 183 9.19 -8.76 -3.75
C THR A 183 8.29 -9.99 -3.75
N TRP A 184 7.04 -9.88 -3.34
CA TRP A 184 6.07 -10.98 -3.35
C TRP A 184 5.89 -11.58 -4.74
N ARG A 185 5.81 -10.73 -5.78
CA ARG A 185 5.81 -11.18 -7.18
C ARG A 185 7.09 -11.94 -7.53
N THR A 186 8.25 -11.41 -7.15
CA THR A 186 9.56 -12.00 -7.45
C THR A 186 9.75 -13.40 -6.86
N ILE A 187 9.19 -13.64 -5.68
CA ILE A 187 9.25 -14.94 -4.98
C ILE A 187 8.06 -15.86 -5.32
N GLY A 188 7.14 -15.41 -6.18
CA GLY A 188 6.01 -16.21 -6.65
C GLY A 188 4.83 -16.29 -5.68
N TYR A 189 4.70 -15.33 -4.77
CA TYR A 189 3.53 -15.22 -3.87
C TYR A 189 2.26 -14.83 -4.64
N HIS A 190 2.42 -14.04 -5.69
CA HIS A 190 1.40 -13.68 -6.67
C HIS A 190 2.05 -13.38 -8.02
N ASP A 191 1.25 -13.30 -9.08
CA ASP A 191 1.64 -12.95 -10.46
C ASP A 191 1.03 -11.64 -10.95
N LYS A 192 0.46 -10.84 -10.03
CA LYS A 192 -0.11 -9.53 -10.35
C LYS A 192 1.00 -8.57 -10.78
N PRO A 193 0.81 -7.84 -11.92
CA PRO A 193 1.83 -6.92 -12.42
C PRO A 193 2.00 -5.70 -11.49
N VAL A 194 3.21 -5.15 -11.52
CA VAL A 194 3.58 -3.93 -10.80
C VAL A 194 4.02 -2.85 -11.77
N GLY A 195 3.73 -1.58 -11.45
CA GLY A 195 4.09 -0.46 -12.31
C GLY A 195 4.35 0.84 -11.57
N PHE A 196 5.04 1.73 -12.27
CA PHE A 196 5.38 3.08 -11.84
C PHE A 196 4.83 4.08 -12.86
N LEU A 197 4.05 5.03 -12.40
CA LEU A 197 3.68 6.21 -13.17
C LEU A 197 4.79 7.25 -13.00
N ASP A 198 5.66 7.36 -14.01
CA ASP A 198 6.88 8.16 -13.97
C ASP A 198 6.60 9.62 -14.37
N VAL A 199 5.83 10.32 -13.54
CA VAL A 199 5.47 11.72 -13.76
C VAL A 199 6.75 12.57 -13.78
N GLN A 200 7.05 13.16 -14.94
CA GLN A 200 8.23 14.03 -15.14
C GLN A 200 9.57 13.40 -14.76
N GLY A 201 9.70 12.08 -14.85
CA GLY A 201 10.93 11.37 -14.49
C GLY A 201 11.17 11.23 -12.98
N PHE A 202 10.12 11.35 -12.17
CA PHE A 202 10.22 11.28 -10.70
C PHE A 202 10.88 9.98 -10.22
N TRP A 203 10.60 8.86 -10.88
CA TRP A 203 11.11 7.55 -10.47
C TRP A 203 12.49 7.20 -11.04
N ARG A 204 13.02 8.00 -12.00
CA ARG A 204 14.30 7.72 -12.65
C ARG A 204 15.45 7.45 -11.67
N PRO A 205 15.70 8.31 -10.66
CA PRO A 205 16.80 8.07 -9.72
C PRO A 205 16.66 6.76 -8.95
N LEU A 206 15.43 6.37 -8.60
CA LEU A 206 15.16 5.11 -7.91
C LEU A 206 15.40 3.92 -8.85
N LEU A 207 14.86 3.98 -10.07
CA LEU A 207 14.98 2.90 -11.05
C LEU A 207 16.44 2.69 -11.47
N ASP A 208 17.22 3.76 -11.60
CA ASP A 208 18.65 3.69 -11.85
C ASP A 208 19.40 3.00 -10.68
N ALA A 209 19.01 3.30 -9.43
CA ALA A 209 19.55 2.62 -8.27
C ALA A 209 19.21 1.12 -8.23
N VAL A 210 17.96 0.77 -8.59
CA VAL A 210 17.52 -0.64 -8.68
C VAL A 210 18.25 -1.37 -9.81
N GLN A 211 18.50 -0.71 -10.95
CA GLN A 211 19.32 -1.25 -12.02
C GLN A 211 20.76 -1.53 -11.54
N GLY A 212 21.36 -0.63 -10.76
CA GLY A 212 22.67 -0.87 -10.15
C GLY A 212 22.73 -2.11 -9.25
N LEU A 213 21.61 -2.47 -8.59
CA LEU A 213 21.52 -3.72 -7.83
C LEU A 213 21.46 -4.95 -8.75
N ALA A 214 20.88 -4.83 -9.93
CA ALA A 214 20.89 -5.92 -10.91
C ALA A 214 22.29 -6.09 -11.52
N ASP A 215 22.97 -5.00 -11.85
CA ASP A 215 24.34 -5.02 -12.36
C ASP A 215 25.31 -5.63 -11.33
N ALA A 216 25.04 -5.43 -10.04
CA ALA A 216 25.77 -6.06 -8.93
C ALA A 216 25.35 -7.53 -8.67
N GLY A 217 24.36 -8.06 -9.38
CA GLY A 217 23.92 -9.45 -9.28
C GLY A 217 22.92 -9.77 -8.16
N PHE A 218 22.37 -8.77 -7.45
CA PHE A 218 21.39 -8.97 -6.38
C PHE A 218 19.96 -9.10 -6.90
N ILE A 219 19.64 -8.53 -8.05
CA ILE A 219 18.33 -8.60 -8.70
C ILE A 219 18.53 -9.18 -10.10
N ARG A 220 17.66 -10.08 -10.52
CA ARG A 220 17.65 -10.58 -11.89
C ARG A 220 17.12 -9.50 -12.83
N GLN A 221 17.76 -9.27 -13.97
CA GLN A 221 17.31 -8.29 -14.96
C GLN A 221 15.84 -8.49 -15.34
N SER A 222 15.40 -9.73 -15.49
CA SER A 222 14.00 -10.04 -15.80
C SER A 222 12.97 -9.54 -14.80
N VAL A 223 13.38 -9.28 -13.55
CA VAL A 223 12.50 -8.68 -12.51
C VAL A 223 12.29 -7.19 -12.79
N ILE A 224 13.34 -6.51 -13.25
CA ILE A 224 13.26 -5.09 -13.62
C ILE A 224 12.46 -4.93 -14.91
N ASP A 225 12.75 -5.76 -15.93
CA ASP A 225 12.08 -5.72 -17.24
C ASP A 225 10.57 -6.04 -17.14
N ASP A 226 10.17 -6.80 -16.14
CA ASP A 226 8.77 -7.13 -15.86
C ASP A 226 7.99 -5.95 -15.22
N ALA A 227 8.64 -5.01 -14.57
CA ALA A 227 7.97 -3.83 -14.04
C ALA A 227 7.55 -2.88 -15.17
N VAL A 228 6.34 -2.34 -15.05
CA VAL A 228 5.85 -1.29 -15.97
C VAL A 228 6.43 0.04 -15.51
N VAL A 229 6.98 0.81 -16.44
CA VAL A 229 7.33 2.22 -16.22
C VAL A 229 6.74 3.03 -17.36
N ALA A 230 5.80 3.92 -17.05
CA ALA A 230 5.09 4.69 -18.06
C ALA A 230 4.94 6.15 -17.67
N PRO A 231 5.07 7.10 -18.61
CA PRO A 231 4.94 8.53 -18.35
C PRO A 231 3.50 9.01 -18.20
N THR A 232 2.53 8.23 -18.71
CA THR A 232 1.10 8.55 -18.66
C THR A 232 0.28 7.43 -18.02
N ILE A 233 -0.86 7.81 -17.45
CA ILE A 233 -1.76 6.84 -16.82
C ILE A 233 -2.33 5.85 -17.83
N ASP A 234 -2.64 6.30 -19.04
CA ASP A 234 -3.18 5.44 -20.09
C ASP A 234 -2.19 4.34 -20.49
N GLU A 235 -0.93 4.71 -20.75
CA GLU A 235 0.14 3.75 -21.06
C GLU A 235 0.39 2.79 -19.89
N ALA A 236 0.36 3.29 -18.65
CA ALA A 236 0.54 2.47 -17.47
C ALA A 236 -0.55 1.39 -17.35
N LEU A 237 -1.82 1.79 -17.47
CA LEU A 237 -2.94 0.86 -17.36
C LEU A 237 -2.99 -0.14 -18.52
N ASP A 238 -2.68 0.27 -19.75
CA ASP A 238 -2.61 -0.63 -20.90
C ASP A 238 -1.51 -1.67 -20.72
N ALA A 239 -0.33 -1.24 -20.27
CA ALA A 239 0.78 -2.15 -20.03
C ALA A 239 0.54 -3.11 -18.85
N LEU A 240 -0.10 -2.66 -17.78
CA LEU A 240 -0.52 -3.50 -16.65
C LEU A 240 -1.57 -4.53 -17.09
N ALA A 241 -2.59 -4.10 -17.82
CA ALA A 241 -3.63 -4.99 -18.34
C ALA A 241 -3.07 -6.08 -19.25
N ALA A 242 -2.14 -5.73 -20.15
CA ALA A 242 -1.47 -6.70 -21.02
C ALA A 242 -0.72 -7.77 -20.20
N ARG A 243 -0.08 -7.42 -19.09
CA ARG A 243 0.62 -8.37 -18.21
C ARG A 243 -0.33 -9.26 -17.40
N CYS A 244 -1.52 -8.78 -17.03
CA CYS A 244 -2.55 -9.60 -16.39
C CYS A 244 -3.01 -10.75 -17.31
N ILE A 245 -3.13 -10.49 -18.61
CA ILE A 245 -3.55 -11.49 -19.60
C ILE A 245 -2.50 -12.62 -19.74
N VAL A 246 -1.23 -12.27 -19.80
CA VAL A 246 -0.11 -13.22 -19.92
C VAL A 246 -0.04 -14.12 -18.70
N SER A 247 -0.10 -13.59 -17.50
CA SER A 247 -0.10 -14.34 -16.24
C SER A 247 -1.24 -15.36 -16.18
N GLY A 248 -2.44 -14.99 -16.63
CA GLY A 248 -3.60 -15.89 -16.70
C GLY A 248 -3.47 -17.02 -17.75
N ALA A 249 -2.65 -16.85 -18.78
CA ALA A 249 -2.42 -17.86 -19.81
C ALA A 249 -1.41 -18.94 -19.38
N ASP A 250 -0.35 -18.55 -18.65
CA ASP A 250 0.69 -19.47 -18.17
C ASP A 250 0.15 -20.47 -17.13
N LEU A 251 -0.84 -20.07 -16.33
CA LEU A 251 -1.48 -20.96 -15.34
C LEU A 251 -2.30 -22.07 -15.99
N ARG A 252 -2.72 -21.96 -17.26
CA ARG A 252 -3.48 -22.97 -17.99
C ARG A 252 -2.62 -23.94 -18.77
N GLY A 253 -1.34 -23.63 -19.03
CA GLY A 253 -0.42 -24.45 -19.82
C GLY A 253 0.56 -25.31 -19.01
N GLY A 254 0.71 -25.10 -17.72
CA GLY A 254 1.74 -25.73 -16.90
C GLY A 254 1.21 -26.34 -15.61
N SER A 255 0.79 -27.62 -15.64
CA SER A 255 0.67 -28.43 -14.42
C SER A 255 2.06 -28.61 -13.79
N ARG A 256 2.54 -27.62 -13.06
CA ARG A 256 3.66 -27.80 -12.13
C ARG A 256 3.13 -28.46 -10.87
N ARG A 257 3.15 -29.79 -10.85
CA ARG A 257 3.05 -30.56 -9.59
C ARG A 257 4.19 -30.11 -8.69
N VAL A 258 3.86 -29.34 -7.65
CA VAL A 258 4.72 -29.15 -6.50
C VAL A 258 4.86 -30.53 -5.83
N ARG A 259 6.00 -31.19 -6.02
CA ARG A 259 6.36 -32.35 -5.21
C ARG A 259 6.65 -31.85 -3.80
N MET A 260 5.69 -32.03 -2.91
CA MET A 260 5.96 -32.01 -1.48
C MET A 260 6.96 -33.14 -1.19
N CYS A 261 8.18 -32.80 -0.85
CA CYS A 261 9.13 -33.74 -0.24
C CYS A 261 8.61 -34.07 1.17
N SER A 262 7.91 -35.18 1.30
CA SER A 262 7.76 -35.86 2.58
C SER A 262 9.12 -36.49 2.92
N ARG A 263 9.80 -36.00 3.92
CA ARG A 263 10.87 -36.75 4.57
C ARG A 263 10.30 -37.32 5.89
N ALA A 264 10.46 -38.64 5.96
CA ALA A 264 10.29 -39.45 7.15
C ALA A 264 11.26 -39.05 8.27
#